data_1b03eb976dda42338cbe3867d7f3eb9c
#
_entry.id   1b03eb976dda42338cbe3867d7f3eb9c
#
_cell.length_a   1.000
_cell.length_b   1.000
_cell.length_c   1.000
_cell.angle_alpha   90.00
_cell.angle_beta   90.00
_cell.angle_gamma   90.00
#
_symmetry.space_group_name_H-M   'P 1'
#
loop_
_entity.id
_entity.type
_entity.pdbx_description
1 polymer ?
#
loop_
_entity_poly.entity_id
_entity_poly.type
_entity_poly.pdbx_seq_one_letter_code
_entity_poly.pdbx_strand_id
1 'polypeptide(L)'
;MPNTPVRAAAEGMPNLSRRRLLNLTGAGLALAATAMATKPSDAAPSAQVAELEAAFLAEWAALRSLEPALNAAELRYYSVRGKRPVAGEMTAEEVETLRRTTVAELATMQPSRASVEHAEALRAYNKADAAARRKTGYGKIDKAYAKATHRTSDAANALLRYPAATLEDLASKVRVHRIWEYDGSDFNFIMNDIARLAGMGGEV
;
A
#
# COMPACT_ATOMS: atom_id res chain seq x y z
N MET A 1 7.24 -17.47 38.99
CA MET A 1 6.87 -17.84 37.61
C MET A 1 7.67 -16.95 36.67
N PRO A 2 8.67 -17.44 35.93
CA PRO A 2 9.44 -16.60 34.99
C PRO A 2 8.61 -16.33 33.74
N ASN A 3 8.44 -15.04 33.42
CA ASN A 3 7.86 -14.57 32.16
C ASN A 3 8.84 -14.87 31.03
N THR A 4 8.51 -15.86 30.22
CA THR A 4 9.22 -16.15 28.99
C THR A 4 8.81 -15.08 27.95
N PRO A 5 9.72 -14.26 27.40
CA PRO A 5 9.36 -13.34 26.34
C PRO A 5 9.02 -14.16 25.09
N VAL A 6 7.79 -14.03 24.63
CA VAL A 6 7.38 -14.54 23.31
C VAL A 6 8.15 -13.74 22.26
N ARG A 7 9.23 -14.32 21.74
CA ARG A 7 9.91 -13.84 20.55
C ARG A 7 8.91 -13.92 19.40
N ALA A 8 8.42 -12.78 18.95
CA ALA A 8 7.67 -12.70 17.72
C ALA A 8 8.59 -13.15 16.57
N ALA A 9 8.27 -14.29 15.98
CA ALA A 9 8.93 -14.82 14.79
C ALA A 9 8.51 -13.93 13.58
N ALA A 10 9.19 -12.79 13.44
CA ALA A 10 9.03 -11.88 12.30
C ALA A 10 10.19 -11.99 11.31
N GLU A 11 11.02 -13.04 11.45
CA GLU A 11 12.12 -13.29 10.52
C GLU A 11 11.67 -14.27 9.44
N GLY A 12 11.30 -13.73 8.28
CA GLY A 12 11.07 -14.54 7.08
C GLY A 12 9.82 -14.30 6.28
N MET A 13 8.95 -13.39 6.70
CA MET A 13 7.86 -13.01 5.80
C MET A 13 8.37 -12.03 4.75
N PRO A 14 8.24 -12.36 3.43
CA PRO A 14 8.41 -11.37 2.39
C PRO A 14 7.50 -10.20 2.75
N ASN A 15 7.98 -8.96 2.57
CA ASN A 15 7.18 -7.74 2.74
C ASN A 15 5.96 -7.85 1.82
N LEU A 16 4.94 -8.52 2.32
CA LEU A 16 3.62 -8.50 1.73
C LEU A 16 3.21 -7.03 1.77
N SER A 17 3.05 -6.41 0.61
CA SER A 17 2.57 -5.05 0.54
C SER A 17 1.32 -4.98 1.41
N ARG A 18 1.10 -3.86 2.12
CA ARG A 18 -0.10 -3.64 2.97
C ARG A 18 -1.39 -4.04 2.25
N ARG A 19 -1.43 -3.92 0.92
CA ARG A 19 -2.50 -4.39 0.04
C ARG A 19 -2.71 -5.90 0.04
N ARG A 20 -1.65 -6.72 0.05
CA ARG A 20 -1.80 -8.20 0.13
C ARG A 20 -2.32 -8.64 1.50
N LEU A 21 -1.96 -7.94 2.57
CA LEU A 21 -2.48 -8.22 3.92
C LEU A 21 -3.97 -7.85 4.03
N LEU A 22 -4.41 -6.75 3.42
CA LEU A 22 -5.81 -6.33 3.41
C LEU A 22 -6.68 -7.26 2.56
N ASN A 23 -6.16 -7.81 1.46
CA ASN A 23 -6.89 -8.81 0.66
C ASN A 23 -7.07 -10.17 1.38
N LEU A 24 -6.25 -10.47 2.39
CA LEU A 24 -6.36 -11.69 3.21
C LEU A 24 -7.29 -11.52 4.42
N THR A 25 -7.52 -10.28 4.86
CA THR A 25 -8.42 -9.96 5.98
C THR A 25 -9.80 -9.50 5.52
N GLY A 26 -10.19 -9.81 4.28
CA GLY A 26 -11.53 -9.57 3.73
C GLY A 26 -12.65 -10.20 4.54
N ALA A 27 -12.72 -9.86 5.84
CA ALA A 27 -13.89 -10.08 6.66
C ALA A 27 -14.93 -9.03 6.26
N GLY A 28 -15.76 -9.44 5.30
CA GLY A 28 -17.12 -9.07 5.13
C GLY A 28 -17.63 -7.79 5.77
N LEU A 29 -17.53 -6.66 5.07
CA LEU A 29 -18.68 -5.78 5.01
C LEU A 29 -19.71 -6.49 4.12
N ALA A 30 -20.47 -7.41 4.72
CA ALA A 30 -21.78 -7.72 4.25
C ALA A 30 -22.57 -6.40 4.39
N LEU A 31 -22.44 -5.51 3.40
CA LEU A 31 -23.51 -4.60 3.08
C LEU A 31 -24.73 -5.50 2.89
N ALA A 32 -25.58 -5.56 3.93
CA ALA A 32 -26.94 -5.99 3.76
C ALA A 32 -27.50 -5.10 2.64
N ALA A 33 -27.38 -5.62 1.41
CA ALA A 33 -28.24 -5.20 0.34
C ALA A 33 -29.64 -5.60 0.80
N THR A 34 -30.26 -4.75 1.60
CA THR A 34 -31.70 -4.68 1.59
C THR A 34 -32.01 -4.49 0.12
N ALA A 35 -32.38 -5.61 -0.50
CA ALA A 35 -32.90 -5.65 -1.85
C ALA A 35 -34.12 -4.71 -1.87
N MET A 36 -33.90 -3.45 -2.14
CA MET A 36 -34.87 -2.70 -2.87
C MET A 36 -34.90 -3.41 -4.21
N ALA A 37 -35.93 -4.19 -4.41
CA ALA A 37 -36.32 -4.76 -5.70
C ALA A 37 -36.75 -3.60 -6.61
N THR A 38 -35.84 -2.71 -6.89
CA THR A 38 -35.91 -1.81 -8.02
C THR A 38 -35.45 -2.65 -9.21
N LYS A 39 -36.32 -2.83 -10.18
CA LYS A 39 -35.94 -3.31 -11.52
C LYS A 39 -34.56 -2.72 -11.83
N PRO A 40 -33.59 -3.51 -12.35
CA PRO A 40 -32.36 -2.94 -12.85
C PRO A 40 -32.77 -1.77 -13.75
N SER A 41 -32.31 -0.60 -13.40
CA SER A 41 -32.50 0.57 -14.24
C SER A 41 -31.79 0.27 -15.53
N ASP A 42 -32.52 0.18 -16.65
CA ASP A 42 -31.95 0.06 -18.00
C ASP A 42 -31.19 1.34 -18.41
N ALA A 43 -31.01 2.26 -17.48
CA ALA A 43 -30.27 3.49 -17.69
C ALA A 43 -28.77 3.20 -17.71
N ALA A 44 -28.14 3.43 -18.86
CA ALA A 44 -26.70 3.39 -18.98
C ALA A 44 -26.07 4.48 -18.08
N PRO A 45 -24.82 4.29 -17.63
CA PRO A 45 -24.09 5.33 -16.93
C PRO A 45 -23.97 6.58 -17.83
N SER A 46 -23.81 7.75 -17.20
CA SER A 46 -23.52 8.97 -17.97
C SER A 46 -22.24 8.77 -18.80
N ALA A 47 -22.17 9.36 -19.98
CA ALA A 47 -21.06 9.16 -20.92
C ALA A 47 -19.70 9.44 -20.23
N GLN A 48 -19.63 10.50 -19.41
CA GLN A 48 -18.40 10.83 -18.68
C GLN A 48 -18.01 9.80 -17.62
N VAL A 49 -18.98 9.23 -16.89
CA VAL A 49 -18.70 8.17 -15.91
C VAL A 49 -18.26 6.89 -16.62
N ALA A 50 -18.87 6.55 -17.76
CA ALA A 50 -18.45 5.42 -18.58
C ALA A 50 -17.00 5.57 -19.08
N GLU A 51 -16.61 6.78 -19.53
CA GLU A 51 -15.24 7.08 -19.93
C GLU A 51 -14.26 6.94 -18.76
N LEU A 52 -14.59 7.46 -17.58
CA LEU A 52 -13.75 7.37 -16.39
C LEU A 52 -13.60 5.93 -15.91
N GLU A 53 -14.68 5.13 -15.93
CA GLU A 53 -14.61 3.70 -15.61
C GLU A 53 -13.73 2.95 -16.62
N ALA A 54 -13.89 3.21 -17.92
CA ALA A 54 -13.07 2.62 -18.96
C ALA A 54 -11.59 2.98 -18.81
N ALA A 55 -11.27 4.25 -18.49
CA ALA A 55 -9.92 4.70 -18.21
C ALA A 55 -9.31 3.96 -17.02
N PHE A 56 -10.05 3.81 -15.91
CA PHE A 56 -9.61 3.02 -14.76
C PHE A 56 -9.33 1.56 -15.15
N LEU A 57 -10.25 0.90 -15.86
CA LEU A 57 -10.09 -0.49 -16.26
C LEU A 57 -8.88 -0.70 -17.16
N ALA A 58 -8.58 0.25 -18.05
CA ALA A 58 -7.39 0.22 -18.90
C ALA A 58 -6.09 0.31 -18.07
N GLU A 59 -6.01 1.25 -17.12
CA GLU A 59 -4.85 1.38 -16.23
C GLU A 59 -4.70 0.18 -15.29
N TRP A 60 -5.80 -0.36 -14.80
CA TRP A 60 -5.83 -1.58 -14.01
C TRP A 60 -5.29 -2.79 -14.79
N ALA A 61 -5.75 -2.97 -16.03
CA ALA A 61 -5.24 -4.03 -16.91
C ALA A 61 -3.73 -3.88 -17.17
N ALA A 62 -3.26 -2.65 -17.42
CA ALA A 62 -1.84 -2.35 -17.60
C ALA A 62 -1.03 -2.67 -16.33
N LEU A 63 -1.53 -2.31 -15.13
CA LEU A 63 -0.90 -2.65 -13.85
C LEU A 63 -0.81 -4.18 -13.67
N ARG A 64 -1.91 -4.89 -13.89
CA ARG A 64 -1.95 -6.36 -13.77
C ARG A 64 -0.99 -7.06 -14.72
N SER A 65 -0.80 -6.52 -15.94
CA SER A 65 0.13 -7.09 -16.91
C SER A 65 1.60 -7.07 -16.47
N LEU A 66 1.95 -6.19 -15.52
CA LEU A 66 3.31 -6.10 -14.95
C LEU A 66 3.57 -7.11 -13.84
N GLU A 67 2.55 -7.66 -13.20
CA GLU A 67 2.71 -8.53 -12.02
C GLU A 67 3.54 -9.81 -12.28
N PRO A 68 3.38 -10.54 -13.40
CA PRO A 68 4.18 -11.73 -13.63
C PRO A 68 5.68 -11.39 -13.75
N ALA A 69 6.01 -10.27 -14.43
CA ALA A 69 7.38 -9.82 -14.58
C ALA A 69 7.97 -9.31 -13.25
N LEU A 70 7.15 -8.61 -12.43
CA LEU A 70 7.54 -8.16 -11.10
C LEU A 70 7.84 -9.35 -10.19
N ASN A 71 6.92 -10.33 -10.11
CA ASN A 71 7.08 -11.51 -9.28
C ASN A 71 8.33 -12.32 -9.68
N ALA A 72 8.56 -12.49 -10.98
CA ALA A 72 9.75 -13.20 -11.47
C ALA A 72 11.06 -12.44 -11.14
N ALA A 73 11.06 -11.11 -11.27
CA ALA A 73 12.23 -10.31 -10.92
C ALA A 73 12.48 -10.26 -9.41
N GLU A 74 11.41 -10.21 -8.62
CA GLU A 74 11.44 -10.24 -7.15
C GLU A 74 12.05 -11.57 -6.63
N LEU A 75 11.59 -12.69 -7.14
CA LEU A 75 12.16 -14.00 -6.80
C LEU A 75 13.67 -14.08 -7.11
N ARG A 76 14.09 -13.62 -8.30
CA ARG A 76 15.52 -13.55 -8.64
C ARG A 76 16.29 -12.60 -7.72
N TYR A 77 15.71 -11.47 -7.36
CA TYR A 77 16.33 -10.51 -6.45
C TYR A 77 16.52 -11.10 -5.07
N TYR A 78 15.52 -11.74 -4.48
CA TYR A 78 15.64 -12.36 -3.15
C TYR A 78 16.59 -13.54 -3.13
N SER A 79 16.78 -14.25 -4.25
CA SER A 79 17.75 -15.35 -4.33
C SER A 79 19.22 -14.88 -4.29
N VAL A 80 19.49 -13.63 -4.67
CA VAL A 80 20.85 -13.05 -4.72
C VAL A 80 21.09 -11.94 -3.69
N ARG A 81 20.04 -11.46 -3.04
CA ARG A 81 20.13 -10.44 -2.01
C ARG A 81 20.80 -11.01 -0.76
N GLY A 82 21.84 -10.34 -0.26
CA GLY A 82 22.46 -10.65 1.02
C GLY A 82 21.53 -10.37 2.22
N LYS A 83 21.88 -10.94 3.35
CA LYS A 83 21.20 -10.60 4.62
C LYS A 83 21.55 -9.17 5.04
N ARG A 84 20.54 -8.41 5.45
CA ARG A 84 20.75 -7.07 5.97
C ARG A 84 21.49 -7.17 7.30
N PRO A 85 22.56 -6.37 7.53
CA PRO A 85 23.23 -6.32 8.81
C PRO A 85 22.26 -5.88 9.92
N VAL A 86 22.38 -6.54 11.06
CA VAL A 86 21.65 -6.18 12.28
C VAL A 86 22.64 -5.42 13.16
N ALA A 87 22.19 -4.36 13.81
CA ALA A 87 23.01 -3.67 14.79
C ALA A 87 23.43 -4.63 15.91
N GLY A 88 24.70 -4.57 16.33
CA GLY A 88 25.15 -5.31 17.49
C GLY A 88 24.38 -4.88 18.76
N GLU A 89 24.30 -5.79 19.71
CA GLU A 89 23.75 -5.45 21.02
C GLU A 89 24.67 -4.44 21.72
N MET A 90 24.08 -3.44 22.33
CA MET A 90 24.80 -2.46 23.14
C MET A 90 25.27 -3.15 24.43
N THR A 91 26.48 -2.83 24.86
CA THR A 91 26.99 -3.28 26.16
C THR A 91 26.18 -2.62 27.30
N ALA A 92 26.19 -3.25 28.46
CA ALA A 92 25.52 -2.67 29.63
C ALA A 92 26.07 -1.28 29.99
N GLU A 93 27.37 -1.05 29.75
CA GLU A 93 28.04 0.24 29.99
C GLU A 93 27.58 1.29 28.97
N GLU A 94 27.44 0.94 27.70
CA GLU A 94 26.91 1.85 26.67
C GLU A 94 25.45 2.23 26.97
N VAL A 95 24.62 1.26 27.39
CA VAL A 95 23.24 1.52 27.79
C VAL A 95 23.16 2.46 28.98
N GLU A 96 24.01 2.26 30.00
CA GLU A 96 24.03 3.12 31.18
C GLU A 96 24.53 4.52 30.85
N THR A 97 25.55 4.64 29.99
CA THR A 97 26.04 5.92 29.48
C THR A 97 24.92 6.69 28.77
N LEU A 98 24.19 6.03 27.85
CA LEU A 98 23.07 6.65 27.14
C LEU A 98 21.94 7.09 28.07
N ARG A 99 21.64 6.32 29.13
CA ARG A 99 20.61 6.69 30.11
C ARG A 99 20.94 8.00 30.86
N ARG A 100 22.24 8.29 31.04
CA ARG A 100 22.72 9.49 31.74
C ARG A 100 22.94 10.68 30.80
N THR A 101 23.03 10.43 29.49
CA THR A 101 23.33 11.44 28.48
C THR A 101 22.08 12.25 28.13
N THR A 102 22.19 13.56 28.18
CA THR A 102 21.13 14.48 27.74
C THR A 102 21.02 14.52 26.20
N VAL A 103 19.87 14.98 25.66
CA VAL A 103 19.68 15.13 24.22
C VAL A 103 20.72 16.08 23.58
N ALA A 104 21.14 17.11 24.30
CA ALA A 104 22.19 18.05 23.85
C ALA A 104 23.56 17.37 23.74
N GLU A 105 23.90 16.53 24.70
CA GLU A 105 25.16 15.78 24.72
C GLU A 105 25.17 14.68 23.65
N LEU A 106 24.03 14.03 23.38
CA LEU A 106 23.90 13.03 22.31
C LEU A 106 24.30 13.61 20.93
N ALA A 107 23.99 14.89 20.68
CA ALA A 107 24.32 15.54 19.41
C ALA A 107 25.84 15.71 19.19
N THR A 108 26.64 15.72 20.27
CA THR A 108 28.09 15.89 20.23
C THR A 108 28.85 14.60 20.57
N MET A 109 28.15 13.57 20.98
CA MET A 109 28.72 12.28 21.38
C MET A 109 29.36 11.56 20.20
N GLN A 110 30.55 11.05 20.37
CA GLN A 110 31.17 10.17 19.38
C GLN A 110 30.37 8.86 19.27
N PRO A 111 30.07 8.39 18.04
CA PRO A 111 29.37 7.14 17.87
C PRO A 111 30.18 5.98 18.44
N SER A 112 29.51 5.02 19.06
CA SER A 112 30.16 3.82 19.57
C SER A 112 30.82 3.02 18.42
N ARG A 113 31.83 2.23 18.76
CA ARG A 113 32.49 1.35 17.78
C ARG A 113 31.50 0.44 17.07
N ALA A 114 30.54 -0.13 17.82
CA ALA A 114 29.48 -0.97 17.25
C ALA A 114 28.60 -0.21 16.24
N SER A 115 28.27 1.06 16.53
CA SER A 115 27.53 1.93 15.60
C SER A 115 28.31 2.22 14.32
N VAL A 116 29.63 2.46 14.42
CA VAL A 116 30.49 2.70 13.25
C VAL A 116 30.57 1.43 12.39
N GLU A 117 30.88 0.28 13.00
CA GLU A 117 30.96 -1.02 12.31
C GLU A 117 29.62 -1.37 11.62
N HIS A 118 28.49 -1.15 12.32
CA HIS A 118 27.17 -1.37 11.73
C HIS A 118 26.90 -0.42 10.54
N ALA A 119 27.26 0.86 10.65
CA ALA A 119 27.08 1.83 9.57
C ALA A 119 27.91 1.47 8.34
N GLU A 120 29.14 0.96 8.52
CA GLU A 120 29.98 0.47 7.43
C GLU A 120 29.42 -0.78 6.78
N ALA A 121 29.00 -1.76 7.58
CA ALA A 121 28.34 -2.96 7.10
C ALA A 121 27.05 -2.64 6.32
N LEU A 122 26.25 -1.67 6.80
CA LEU A 122 25.04 -1.22 6.13
C LEU A 122 25.35 -0.50 4.80
N ARG A 123 26.42 0.30 4.73
CA ARG A 123 26.86 0.91 3.45
C ARG A 123 27.27 -0.14 2.44
N ALA A 124 28.06 -1.14 2.87
CA ALA A 124 28.44 -2.26 2.01
C ALA A 124 27.22 -3.05 1.52
N TYR A 125 26.30 -3.36 2.43
CA TYR A 125 25.03 -4.01 2.10
C TYR A 125 24.22 -3.19 1.09
N ASN A 126 24.02 -1.90 1.30
CA ASN A 126 23.24 -1.04 0.40
C ASN A 126 23.85 -0.99 -1.00
N LYS A 127 25.19 -0.98 -1.12
CA LYS A 127 25.91 -1.05 -2.41
C LYS A 127 25.64 -2.40 -3.10
N ALA A 128 25.73 -3.50 -2.36
CA ALA A 128 25.46 -4.85 -2.88
C ALA A 128 23.98 -5.02 -3.27
N ASP A 129 23.05 -4.51 -2.45
CA ASP A 129 21.62 -4.53 -2.71
C ASP A 129 21.26 -3.75 -4.00
N ALA A 130 21.82 -2.56 -4.17
CA ALA A 130 21.64 -1.78 -5.39
C ALA A 130 22.20 -2.51 -6.64
N ALA A 131 23.32 -3.23 -6.51
CA ALA A 131 23.87 -4.06 -7.59
C ALA A 131 22.96 -5.26 -7.89
N ALA A 132 22.43 -5.91 -6.86
CA ALA A 132 21.49 -7.03 -7.00
C ALA A 132 20.19 -6.58 -7.69
N ARG A 133 19.62 -5.44 -7.31
CA ARG A 133 18.43 -4.85 -7.96
C ARG A 133 18.66 -4.59 -9.45
N ARG A 134 19.85 -4.08 -9.82
CA ARG A 134 20.20 -3.84 -11.24
C ARG A 134 20.38 -5.18 -11.99
N LYS A 135 21.16 -6.11 -11.43
CA LYS A 135 21.46 -7.41 -12.06
C LYS A 135 20.20 -8.22 -12.34
N THR A 136 19.23 -8.20 -11.45
CA THR A 136 17.97 -8.98 -11.56
C THR A 136 16.89 -8.27 -12.36
N GLY A 137 17.08 -7.00 -12.69
CA GLY A 137 16.07 -6.14 -13.32
C GLY A 137 14.95 -5.70 -12.38
N TYR A 138 14.98 -6.14 -11.09
CA TYR A 138 13.94 -5.84 -10.12
C TYR A 138 13.70 -4.34 -9.97
N GLY A 139 14.76 -3.52 -9.85
CA GLY A 139 14.60 -2.08 -9.68
C GLY A 139 13.92 -1.38 -10.87
N LYS A 140 14.06 -1.91 -12.09
CA LYS A 140 13.39 -1.35 -13.29
C LYS A 140 11.90 -1.67 -13.29
N ILE A 141 11.55 -2.94 -13.05
CA ILE A 141 10.13 -3.37 -13.08
C ILE A 141 9.37 -2.85 -11.87
N ASP A 142 9.99 -2.75 -10.70
CA ASP A 142 9.44 -2.18 -9.48
C ASP A 142 9.02 -0.69 -9.69
N LYS A 143 9.90 0.11 -10.33
CA LYS A 143 9.58 1.49 -10.72
C LYS A 143 8.43 1.56 -11.73
N ALA A 144 8.42 0.66 -12.72
CA ALA A 144 7.35 0.62 -13.71
C ALA A 144 6.01 0.26 -13.06
N TYR A 145 6.01 -0.72 -12.15
CA TYR A 145 4.85 -1.12 -11.37
C TYR A 145 4.34 0.00 -10.47
N ALA A 146 5.23 0.67 -9.73
CA ALA A 146 4.88 1.83 -8.91
C ALA A 146 4.23 2.95 -9.74
N LYS A 147 4.79 3.27 -10.91
CA LYS A 147 4.21 4.26 -11.84
C LYS A 147 2.81 3.84 -12.32
N ALA A 148 2.63 2.57 -12.67
CA ALA A 148 1.32 2.05 -13.09
C ALA A 148 0.32 2.10 -11.91
N THR A 149 0.75 1.77 -10.68
CA THR A 149 -0.07 1.89 -9.48
C THR A 149 -0.57 3.32 -9.27
N HIS A 150 0.30 4.33 -9.44
CA HIS A 150 -0.12 5.73 -9.32
C HIS A 150 -1.16 6.10 -10.38
N ARG A 151 -0.95 5.73 -11.65
CA ARG A 151 -1.94 6.02 -12.72
C ARG A 151 -3.29 5.35 -12.44
N THR A 152 -3.27 4.11 -11.99
CA THR A 152 -4.50 3.39 -11.60
C THR A 152 -5.21 4.10 -10.44
N SER A 153 -4.45 4.57 -9.44
CA SER A 153 -4.99 5.35 -8.32
C SER A 153 -5.61 6.66 -8.79
N ASP A 154 -4.91 7.38 -9.68
CA ASP A 154 -5.40 8.65 -10.22
C ASP A 154 -6.70 8.46 -11.01
N ALA A 155 -6.79 7.40 -11.84
CA ALA A 155 -7.98 7.08 -12.60
C ALA A 155 -9.15 6.67 -11.68
N ALA A 156 -8.89 5.86 -10.64
CA ALA A 156 -9.89 5.51 -9.64
C ALA A 156 -10.42 6.75 -8.90
N ASN A 157 -9.53 7.64 -8.50
CA ASN A 157 -9.88 8.89 -7.81
C ASN A 157 -10.65 9.86 -8.72
N ALA A 158 -10.33 9.91 -10.02
CA ALA A 158 -11.07 10.73 -10.98
C ALA A 158 -12.54 10.27 -11.06
N LEU A 159 -12.79 8.96 -11.16
CA LEU A 159 -14.14 8.41 -11.12
C LEU A 159 -14.83 8.67 -9.78
N LEU A 160 -14.14 8.42 -8.67
CA LEU A 160 -14.70 8.59 -7.34
C LEU A 160 -15.21 10.00 -7.09
N ARG A 161 -14.43 11.02 -7.48
CA ARG A 161 -14.73 12.43 -7.26
C ARG A 161 -15.72 13.01 -8.25
N TYR A 162 -15.96 12.35 -9.38
CA TYR A 162 -16.96 12.83 -10.34
C TYR A 162 -18.37 12.61 -9.77
N PRO A 163 -19.25 13.62 -9.74
CA PRO A 163 -20.59 13.48 -9.16
C PRO A 163 -21.43 12.47 -9.94
N ALA A 164 -22.01 11.48 -9.26
CA ALA A 164 -22.91 10.51 -9.90
C ALA A 164 -24.27 11.17 -10.21
N ALA A 165 -24.72 11.15 -11.43
CA ALA A 165 -26.04 11.68 -11.84
C ALA A 165 -27.15 10.64 -11.80
N THR A 166 -26.78 9.36 -11.85
CA THR A 166 -27.70 8.22 -11.92
C THR A 166 -27.29 7.11 -10.95
N LEU A 167 -28.20 6.17 -10.68
CA LEU A 167 -27.87 4.96 -9.91
C LEU A 167 -26.82 4.10 -10.63
N GLU A 168 -26.77 4.12 -11.96
CA GLU A 168 -25.77 3.39 -12.72
C GLU A 168 -24.38 4.04 -12.58
N ASP A 169 -24.30 5.35 -12.46
CA ASP A 169 -23.05 6.04 -12.12
C ASP A 169 -22.52 5.58 -10.73
N LEU A 170 -23.41 5.43 -9.75
CA LEU A 170 -23.04 4.87 -8.46
C LEU A 170 -22.58 3.41 -8.59
N ALA A 171 -23.26 2.62 -9.41
CA ALA A 171 -22.87 1.23 -9.66
C ALA A 171 -21.46 1.14 -10.27
N SER A 172 -21.08 2.06 -11.16
CA SER A 172 -19.72 2.19 -11.69
C SER A 172 -18.70 2.43 -10.59
N LYS A 173 -18.97 3.36 -9.67
CA LYS A 173 -18.08 3.62 -8.52
C LYS A 173 -17.93 2.40 -7.61
N VAL A 174 -19.04 1.68 -7.37
CA VAL A 174 -19.01 0.45 -6.55
C VAL A 174 -18.23 -0.66 -7.26
N ARG A 175 -18.35 -0.83 -8.60
CA ARG A 175 -17.55 -1.78 -9.36
C ARG A 175 -16.05 -1.49 -9.21
N VAL A 176 -15.65 -0.23 -9.36
CA VAL A 176 -14.25 0.19 -9.17
C VAL A 176 -13.79 -0.01 -7.73
N HIS A 177 -14.62 0.32 -6.74
CA HIS A 177 -14.29 0.08 -5.33
C HIS A 177 -14.01 -1.41 -5.04
N ARG A 178 -14.76 -2.33 -5.60
CA ARG A 178 -14.53 -3.78 -5.44
C ARG A 178 -13.18 -4.24 -5.98
N ILE A 179 -12.62 -3.52 -6.96
CA ILE A 179 -11.34 -3.83 -7.59
C ILE A 179 -10.19 -3.12 -6.86
N TRP A 180 -10.39 -1.84 -6.49
CA TRP A 180 -9.33 -0.94 -6.04
C TRP A 180 -9.34 -0.65 -4.53
N GLU A 181 -10.46 -0.91 -3.86
CA GLU A 181 -10.64 -0.66 -2.42
C GLU A 181 -10.29 0.78 -2.01
N TYR A 182 -11.25 1.69 -2.17
CA TYR A 182 -11.14 3.06 -1.64
C TYR A 182 -10.99 3.02 -0.12
N ASP A 183 -10.25 3.96 0.44
CA ASP A 183 -10.15 4.10 1.89
C ASP A 183 -11.47 4.65 2.53
N GLY A 184 -11.52 4.65 3.88
CA GLY A 184 -12.73 5.06 4.58
C GLY A 184 -13.10 6.53 4.34
N SER A 185 -12.13 7.42 4.07
CA SER A 185 -12.37 8.83 3.78
C SER A 185 -12.91 9.03 2.37
N ASP A 186 -12.42 8.24 1.42
CA ASP A 186 -12.87 8.25 0.04
C ASP A 186 -14.32 7.76 -0.10
N PHE A 187 -14.76 6.86 0.78
CA PHE A 187 -16.13 6.36 0.77
C PHE A 187 -17.18 7.46 1.01
N ASN A 188 -16.81 8.56 1.63
CA ASN A 188 -17.69 9.72 1.81
C ASN A 188 -18.19 10.30 0.49
N PHE A 189 -17.40 10.23 -0.60
CA PHE A 189 -17.86 10.69 -1.92
C PHE A 189 -19.03 9.84 -2.42
N ILE A 190 -19.00 8.54 -2.21
CA ILE A 190 -20.11 7.63 -2.57
C ILE A 190 -21.35 7.95 -1.71
N MET A 191 -21.16 8.14 -0.40
CA MET A 191 -22.26 8.47 0.52
C MET A 191 -22.91 9.80 0.17
N ASN A 192 -22.13 10.83 -0.18
CA ASN A 192 -22.63 12.12 -0.62
C ASN A 192 -23.43 12.00 -1.92
N ASP A 193 -22.99 11.19 -2.86
CA ASP A 193 -23.74 10.93 -4.08
C ASP A 193 -25.08 10.22 -3.80
N ILE A 194 -25.08 9.24 -2.89
CA ILE A 194 -26.30 8.55 -2.45
C ILE A 194 -27.28 9.54 -1.84
N ALA A 195 -26.81 10.39 -0.91
CA ALA A 195 -27.64 11.39 -0.24
C ALA A 195 -28.26 12.37 -1.26
N ARG A 196 -27.45 12.83 -2.22
CA ARG A 196 -27.90 13.75 -3.28
C ARG A 196 -28.95 13.10 -4.20
N LEU A 197 -28.74 11.85 -4.65
CA LEU A 197 -29.67 11.11 -5.50
C LEU A 197 -30.95 10.73 -4.76
N ALA A 198 -30.89 10.51 -3.45
CA ALA A 198 -32.06 10.25 -2.62
C ALA A 198 -32.85 11.52 -2.25
N GLY A 199 -32.44 12.69 -2.73
CA GLY A 199 -33.10 13.96 -2.36
C GLY A 199 -32.85 14.41 -0.92
N MET A 200 -31.87 13.79 -0.23
CA MET A 200 -31.49 14.11 1.16
C MET A 200 -30.44 15.23 1.24
N GLY A 201 -30.05 15.79 0.10
CA GLY A 201 -29.03 16.85 -0.02
C GLY A 201 -29.63 18.26 0.13
N GLY A 202 -30.38 18.49 1.18
CA GLY A 202 -30.85 19.82 1.59
C GLY A 202 -30.19 20.22 2.90
N GLU A 203 -29.37 21.27 2.83
CA GLU A 203 -28.82 22.04 3.95
C GLU A 203 -27.80 21.29 4.87
N VAL A 204 -26.51 21.46 4.55
CA VAL A 204 -25.47 21.63 5.57
C VAL A 204 -24.84 23.01 5.37
#